data_48289e118d58fc8abe18ed5e487013fe
#
_entry.id   48289e118d58fc8abe18ed5e487013fe
#
_cell.length_a   1.000
_cell.length_b   1.000
_cell.length_c   1.000
_cell.angle_alpha   90.00
_cell.angle_beta   90.00
_cell.angle_gamma   90.00
#
_symmetry.space_group_name_H-M   'P 1'
#
loop_
_entity.id
_entity.type
_entity.pdbx_description
1 polymer ?
#
loop_
_entity_poly.entity_id
_entity_poly.type
_entity_poly.pdbx_seq_one_letter_code
_entity_poly.pdbx_strand_id
1 'polypeptide(L)'
;MSCIKVSAPGSLMLTGEHAVLHGSPAAACAVDKRIYLTLTPRADRAVHIESPLGSLDTTLDKLPQQGQFTFIIEAIKQSNLSIGIDIKTESEFSSTVGLGSSAAVTVCICMALNTFMGKIPTRAELFRQCYSVVHGVQKTGSGCDLAASIYGGIIAMESKDGEYTPRKLDCPSLPEIDLYYCGYKMKTPEVIALVNKKAQAEPEKYAKLYQYMTQVAGSTVTVLEQGNFELAGNLFGKYQMLMEQLGVCDDTLKDMVTKLQNDAGVLGAKISGSGLGDCVLSLGIPQKKLEGYLNIPVKITDRGACPC
;
A
#
# COMPACT_ATOMS: atom_id res chain seq x y z
N MET A 1 2.79 -17.62 28.66
CA MET A 1 3.34 -16.49 27.82
C MET A 1 2.19 -15.60 27.44
N SER A 2 2.37 -14.28 27.49
CA SER A 2 1.30 -13.32 27.21
C SER A 2 0.99 -13.27 25.70
N CYS A 3 -0.28 -13.07 25.38
CA CYS A 3 -0.78 -12.81 24.04
C CYS A 3 -0.23 -11.44 23.56
N ILE A 4 0.23 -11.37 22.31
CA ILE A 4 0.77 -10.16 21.67
C ILE A 4 -0.29 -9.66 20.69
N LYS A 5 -0.72 -8.40 20.87
CA LYS A 5 -1.66 -7.75 19.97
C LYS A 5 -1.01 -6.54 19.30
N VAL A 6 -1.14 -6.45 17.99
CA VAL A 6 -0.60 -5.36 17.20
C VAL A 6 -1.60 -4.93 16.14
N SER A 7 -1.47 -3.71 15.63
CA SER A 7 -2.25 -3.28 14.48
C SER A 7 -1.44 -2.40 13.54
N ALA A 8 -1.80 -2.42 12.26
CA ALA A 8 -1.23 -1.56 11.23
C ALA A 8 -2.33 -0.98 10.33
N PRO A 9 -2.22 0.29 9.94
CA PRO A 9 -3.18 0.94 9.05
C PRO A 9 -3.04 0.42 7.62
N GLY A 10 -4.13 0.51 6.85
CA GLY A 10 -4.09 0.43 5.40
C GLY A 10 -3.39 1.63 4.79
N SER A 11 -3.19 1.60 3.48
CA SER A 11 -2.41 2.60 2.74
C SER A 11 -3.02 2.91 1.38
N LEU A 12 -2.70 4.10 0.86
CA LEU A 12 -3.06 4.55 -0.48
C LEU A 12 -1.86 5.23 -1.14
N MET A 13 -1.68 4.99 -2.43
CA MET A 13 -0.71 5.74 -3.24
C MET A 13 -1.28 7.12 -3.59
N LEU A 14 -0.51 8.16 -3.32
CA LEU A 14 -0.83 9.55 -3.68
C LEU A 14 -0.19 9.94 -5.02
N THR A 15 1.01 9.46 -5.30
CA THR A 15 1.74 9.67 -6.56
C THR A 15 2.89 8.69 -6.70
N GLY A 16 3.42 8.55 -7.91
CA GLY A 16 4.62 7.74 -8.18
C GLY A 16 4.32 6.29 -8.56
N GLU A 17 3.06 5.91 -8.75
CA GLU A 17 2.68 4.58 -9.24
C GLU A 17 3.46 4.22 -10.51
N HIS A 18 3.87 2.98 -10.66
CA HIS A 18 4.74 2.46 -11.72
C HIS A 18 6.13 3.12 -11.79
N ALA A 19 6.19 4.46 -11.87
CA ALA A 19 7.45 5.18 -12.03
C ALA A 19 8.43 4.93 -10.85
N VAL A 20 7.93 4.68 -9.65
CA VAL A 20 8.76 4.35 -8.48
C VAL A 20 9.63 3.11 -8.71
N LEU A 21 9.18 2.15 -9.52
CA LEU A 21 9.95 0.97 -9.90
C LEU A 21 11.13 1.29 -10.84
N HIS A 22 11.16 2.50 -11.38
CA HIS A 22 12.19 3.04 -12.26
C HIS A 22 12.98 4.19 -11.59
N GLY A 23 12.99 4.25 -10.26
CA GLY A 23 13.78 5.22 -9.50
C GLY A 23 13.10 6.58 -9.27
N SER A 24 11.84 6.74 -9.65
CA SER A 24 11.07 7.95 -9.37
C SER A 24 10.76 8.07 -7.87
N PRO A 25 10.70 9.28 -7.31
CA PRO A 25 10.06 9.48 -6.02
C PRO A 25 8.58 9.08 -6.08
N ALA A 26 8.03 8.73 -4.91
CA ALA A 26 6.61 8.42 -4.76
C ALA A 26 6.10 8.95 -3.43
N ALA A 27 4.78 9.09 -3.29
CA ALA A 27 4.15 9.34 -2.01
C ALA A 27 2.99 8.37 -1.79
N ALA A 28 2.88 7.90 -0.54
CA ALA A 28 1.77 7.10 -0.05
C ALA A 28 1.29 7.65 1.30
N CYS A 29 0.05 7.39 1.67
CA CYS A 29 -0.46 7.75 2.99
C CYS A 29 -1.04 6.54 3.72
N ALA A 30 -1.00 6.60 5.05
CA ALA A 30 -1.72 5.68 5.91
C ALA A 30 -3.17 6.14 6.08
N VAL A 31 -4.12 5.21 6.13
CA VAL A 31 -5.54 5.50 6.37
C VAL A 31 -6.02 4.95 7.69
N ASP A 32 -7.12 5.49 8.20
CA ASP A 32 -7.71 5.15 9.52
C ASP A 32 -8.32 3.75 9.62
N LYS A 33 -8.34 2.98 8.53
CA LYS A 33 -8.76 1.57 8.50
C LYS A 33 -7.58 0.66 8.80
N ARG A 34 -7.75 -0.32 9.71
CA ARG A 34 -6.63 -1.10 10.25
C ARG A 34 -6.83 -2.62 10.09
N ILE A 35 -5.71 -3.31 10.05
CA ILE A 35 -5.63 -4.74 10.32
C ILE A 35 -5.08 -4.93 11.72
N TYR A 36 -5.69 -5.84 12.47
CA TYR A 36 -5.26 -6.27 13.80
C TYR A 36 -4.73 -7.70 13.71
N LEU A 37 -3.69 -7.98 14.45
CA LEU A 37 -3.12 -9.31 14.55
C LEU A 37 -2.87 -9.66 16.02
N THR A 38 -3.33 -10.83 16.41
CA THR A 38 -3.07 -11.43 17.71
C THR A 38 -2.18 -12.66 17.51
N LEU A 39 -1.04 -12.70 18.21
CA LEU A 39 -0.11 -13.82 18.22
C LEU A 39 -0.09 -14.42 19.62
N THR A 40 -0.35 -15.73 19.74
CA THR A 40 -0.30 -16.51 21.00
C THR A 40 0.75 -17.59 20.85
N PRO A 41 1.78 -17.64 21.72
CA PRO A 41 2.77 -18.71 21.72
C PRO A 41 2.17 -20.06 22.10
N ARG A 42 2.69 -21.15 21.51
CA ARG A 42 2.33 -22.53 21.79
C ARG A 42 3.47 -23.25 22.51
N ALA A 43 3.16 -24.39 23.11
CA ALA A 43 4.17 -25.26 23.70
C ALA A 43 4.74 -26.29 22.70
N ASP A 44 4.06 -26.50 21.59
CA ASP A 44 4.43 -27.41 20.50
C ASP A 44 5.04 -26.66 19.31
N ARG A 45 5.14 -27.31 18.16
CA ARG A 45 5.62 -26.72 16.91
C ARG A 45 4.50 -26.44 15.88
N ALA A 46 3.22 -26.50 16.31
CA ALA A 46 2.08 -26.24 15.45
C ALA A 46 1.97 -24.75 15.14
N VAL A 47 1.46 -24.45 13.96
CA VAL A 47 1.12 -23.10 13.49
C VAL A 47 -0.35 -23.12 13.07
N HIS A 48 -1.17 -22.36 13.78
CA HIS A 48 -2.57 -22.16 13.45
C HIS A 48 -2.79 -20.71 13.04
N ILE A 49 -3.46 -20.48 11.91
CA ILE A 49 -3.82 -19.14 11.41
C ILE A 49 -5.32 -19.08 11.23
N GLU A 50 -5.98 -18.10 11.86
CA GLU A 50 -7.39 -17.75 11.69
C GLU A 50 -7.51 -16.33 11.12
N SER A 51 -8.32 -16.15 10.08
CA SER A 51 -8.47 -14.88 9.35
C SER A 51 -9.85 -14.81 8.70
N PRO A 52 -10.35 -13.60 8.36
CA PRO A 52 -11.51 -13.46 7.49
C PRO A 52 -11.37 -14.16 6.12
N LEU A 53 -10.14 -14.48 5.70
CA LEU A 53 -9.85 -15.21 4.47
C LEU A 53 -9.98 -16.76 4.64
N GLY A 54 -10.12 -17.26 5.84
CA GLY A 54 -10.16 -18.69 6.17
C GLY A 54 -9.17 -19.06 7.27
N SER A 55 -8.86 -20.36 7.37
CA SER A 55 -7.93 -20.89 8.36
C SER A 55 -6.86 -21.79 7.73
N LEU A 56 -5.75 -21.95 8.45
CA LEU A 56 -4.65 -22.87 8.10
C LEU A 56 -4.11 -23.52 9.35
N ASP A 57 -4.02 -24.87 9.32
CA ASP A 57 -3.32 -25.68 10.32
C ASP A 57 -2.08 -26.30 9.68
N THR A 58 -0.92 -26.09 10.28
CA THR A 58 0.36 -26.61 9.81
C THR A 58 1.36 -26.72 10.97
N THR A 59 2.64 -26.95 10.67
CA THR A 59 3.73 -26.91 11.65
C THR A 59 4.90 -26.11 11.10
N LEU A 60 5.81 -25.65 11.97
CA LEU A 60 7.03 -24.95 11.56
C LEU A 60 7.88 -25.76 10.58
N ASP A 61 7.75 -27.09 10.59
CA ASP A 61 8.52 -27.99 9.72
C ASP A 61 7.86 -28.24 8.36
N LYS A 62 6.57 -27.83 8.19
CA LYS A 62 5.74 -28.09 6.99
C LYS A 62 5.05 -26.82 6.49
N LEU A 63 5.69 -25.66 6.62
CA LEU A 63 5.12 -24.40 6.17
C LEU A 63 4.89 -24.40 4.64
N PRO A 64 3.67 -24.10 4.15
CA PRO A 64 3.36 -24.11 2.74
C PRO A 64 4.17 -23.04 1.97
N GLN A 65 4.39 -23.29 0.67
CA GLN A 65 5.09 -22.33 -0.19
C GLN A 65 4.14 -21.32 -0.85
N GLN A 66 2.86 -21.69 -0.99
CA GLN A 66 1.84 -20.87 -1.65
C GLN A 66 0.53 -20.93 -0.87
N GLY A 67 -0.36 -19.95 -1.08
CA GLY A 67 -1.70 -19.91 -0.48
C GLY A 67 -2.10 -18.51 -0.03
N GLN A 68 -3.22 -18.44 0.65
CA GLN A 68 -3.82 -17.18 1.11
C GLN A 68 -2.97 -16.45 2.16
N PHE A 69 -2.15 -17.19 2.94
CA PHE A 69 -1.35 -16.66 4.04
C PHE A 69 0.12 -16.50 3.70
N THR A 70 0.46 -16.38 2.42
CA THR A 70 1.86 -16.40 1.93
C THR A 70 2.75 -15.38 2.63
N PHE A 71 2.26 -14.16 2.89
CA PHE A 71 3.03 -13.12 3.60
C PHE A 71 3.29 -13.47 5.07
N ILE A 72 2.28 -14.01 5.77
CA ILE A 72 2.43 -14.48 7.16
C ILE A 72 3.43 -15.63 7.20
N ILE A 73 3.26 -16.60 6.32
CA ILE A 73 4.15 -17.79 6.25
C ILE A 73 5.59 -17.39 5.92
N GLU A 74 5.79 -16.46 4.99
CA GLU A 74 7.13 -15.97 4.64
C GLU A 74 7.79 -15.27 5.84
N ALA A 75 7.04 -14.44 6.59
CA ALA A 75 7.55 -13.80 7.80
C ALA A 75 7.94 -14.85 8.88
N ILE A 76 7.14 -15.92 9.05
CA ILE A 76 7.45 -17.02 9.96
C ILE A 76 8.74 -17.74 9.52
N LYS A 77 8.89 -18.06 8.23
CA LYS A 77 10.09 -18.70 7.68
C LYS A 77 11.36 -17.88 7.97
N GLN A 78 11.30 -16.57 7.76
CA GLN A 78 12.45 -15.69 7.99
C GLN A 78 12.78 -15.47 9.48
N SER A 79 11.83 -15.75 10.40
CA SER A 79 12.03 -15.55 11.85
C SER A 79 12.73 -16.67 12.58
N ASN A 80 12.83 -17.87 11.99
CA ASN A 80 13.47 -19.06 12.60
C ASN A 80 12.92 -19.42 13.99
N LEU A 81 11.59 -19.50 14.13
CA LEU A 81 10.95 -19.81 15.40
C LEU A 81 11.29 -21.25 15.87
N SER A 82 11.49 -21.42 17.18
CA SER A 82 11.71 -22.71 17.83
C SER A 82 10.42 -23.37 18.33
N ILE A 83 9.39 -22.57 18.63
CA ILE A 83 8.07 -23.03 19.11
C ILE A 83 6.97 -22.50 18.20
N GLY A 84 5.83 -23.21 18.19
CA GLY A 84 4.68 -22.85 17.37
C GLY A 84 3.92 -21.62 17.88
N ILE A 85 2.99 -21.17 17.06
CA ILE A 85 2.19 -19.96 17.32
C ILE A 85 0.77 -20.12 16.78
N ASP A 86 -0.19 -19.54 17.48
CA ASP A 86 -1.52 -19.25 16.97
C ASP A 86 -1.57 -17.78 16.52
N ILE A 87 -2.11 -17.54 15.36
CA ILE A 87 -2.28 -16.22 14.76
C ILE A 87 -3.76 -16.01 14.47
N LYS A 88 -4.32 -14.90 14.95
CA LYS A 88 -5.64 -14.43 14.56
C LYS A 88 -5.52 -13.06 13.93
N THR A 89 -6.16 -12.85 12.76
CA THR A 89 -6.24 -11.56 12.11
C THR A 89 -7.67 -11.07 11.99
N GLU A 90 -7.87 -9.77 12.20
CA GLU A 90 -9.13 -9.07 12.02
C GLU A 90 -8.86 -7.84 11.14
N SER A 91 -9.81 -7.45 10.28
CA SER A 91 -9.62 -6.34 9.35
C SER A 91 -10.86 -5.46 9.29
N GLU A 92 -10.66 -4.13 9.31
CA GLU A 92 -11.72 -3.13 9.12
C GLU A 92 -12.02 -2.86 7.64
N PHE A 93 -11.32 -3.53 6.72
CA PHE A 93 -11.51 -3.39 5.28
C PHE A 93 -11.28 -4.72 4.55
N SER A 94 -11.92 -4.87 3.39
CA SER A 94 -11.73 -6.06 2.55
C SER A 94 -10.34 -6.07 1.91
N SER A 95 -9.76 -7.25 1.74
CA SER A 95 -8.49 -7.44 1.03
C SER A 95 -8.56 -7.07 -0.46
N THR A 96 -9.77 -6.90 -1.00
CA THR A 96 -10.01 -6.62 -2.43
C THR A 96 -10.09 -5.13 -2.78
N VAL A 97 -10.18 -4.24 -1.78
CA VAL A 97 -10.48 -2.81 -2.01
C VAL A 97 -9.24 -1.90 -2.07
N GLY A 98 -8.08 -2.39 -2.44
CA GLY A 98 -6.91 -1.54 -2.74
C GLY A 98 -6.29 -0.75 -1.59
N LEU A 99 -6.61 -1.09 -0.35
CA LEU A 99 -6.07 -0.41 0.84
C LEU A 99 -4.76 -1.05 1.39
N GLY A 100 -3.93 -1.63 0.54
CA GLY A 100 -2.63 -2.16 0.96
C GLY A 100 -2.69 -3.29 1.98
N SER A 101 -3.72 -4.17 1.94
CA SER A 101 -3.92 -5.23 2.95
C SER A 101 -2.72 -6.17 3.12
N SER A 102 -2.02 -6.51 2.04
CA SER A 102 -0.80 -7.33 2.08
C SER A 102 0.33 -6.64 2.85
N ALA A 103 0.49 -5.34 2.70
CA ALA A 103 1.46 -4.56 3.44
C ALA A 103 1.10 -4.49 4.93
N ALA A 104 -0.15 -4.14 5.24
CA ALA A 104 -0.61 -4.02 6.63
C ALA A 104 -0.47 -5.35 7.40
N VAL A 105 -0.87 -6.49 6.81
CA VAL A 105 -0.70 -7.80 7.47
C VAL A 105 0.78 -8.18 7.62
N THR A 106 1.63 -7.86 6.62
CA THR A 106 3.08 -8.08 6.72
C THR A 106 3.70 -7.29 7.87
N VAL A 107 3.31 -6.02 8.00
CA VAL A 107 3.76 -5.17 9.11
C VAL A 107 3.31 -5.72 10.45
N CYS A 108 2.04 -6.13 10.58
CA CYS A 108 1.52 -6.74 11.79
C CYS A 108 2.29 -8.01 12.19
N ILE A 109 2.48 -8.95 11.26
CA ILE A 109 3.17 -10.20 11.60
C ILE A 109 4.64 -9.96 11.96
N CYS A 110 5.37 -9.13 11.22
CA CYS A 110 6.76 -8.81 11.54
C CYS A 110 6.88 -8.14 12.91
N MET A 111 5.99 -7.19 13.23
CA MET A 111 5.97 -6.54 14.52
C MET A 111 5.66 -7.50 15.66
N ALA A 112 4.65 -8.39 15.50
CA ALA A 112 4.29 -9.38 16.49
C ALA A 112 5.42 -10.39 16.73
N LEU A 113 6.08 -10.87 15.68
CA LEU A 113 7.23 -11.77 15.76
C LEU A 113 8.43 -11.12 16.47
N ASN A 114 8.73 -9.86 16.16
CA ASN A 114 9.78 -9.13 16.87
C ASN A 114 9.46 -9.02 18.37
N THR A 115 8.24 -8.60 18.72
CA THR A 115 7.79 -8.51 20.12
C THR A 115 7.88 -9.86 20.81
N PHE A 116 7.46 -10.94 20.13
CA PHE A 116 7.57 -12.30 20.66
C PHE A 116 9.01 -12.71 20.94
N MET A 117 9.94 -12.33 20.08
CA MET A 117 11.39 -12.58 20.26
C MET A 117 12.07 -11.60 21.22
N GLY A 118 11.33 -10.71 21.89
CA GLY A 118 11.87 -9.68 22.77
C GLY A 118 12.66 -8.57 22.05
N LYS A 119 12.42 -8.38 20.74
CA LYS A 119 13.09 -7.36 19.93
C LYS A 119 12.20 -6.14 19.78
N ILE A 120 12.80 -4.96 19.77
CA ILE A 120 12.14 -3.67 19.53
C ILE A 120 12.86 -3.00 18.35
N PRO A 121 12.49 -3.35 17.10
CA PRO A 121 13.13 -2.77 15.93
C PRO A 121 12.77 -1.29 15.81
N THR A 122 13.70 -0.48 15.31
CA THR A 122 13.40 0.84 14.79
C THR A 122 12.44 0.73 13.59
N ARG A 123 11.77 1.82 13.23
CA ARG A 123 10.89 1.82 12.04
C ARG A 123 11.65 1.46 10.75
N ALA A 124 12.90 1.90 10.62
CA ALA A 124 13.73 1.56 9.47
C ALA A 124 14.11 0.07 9.42
N GLU A 125 14.41 -0.55 10.57
CA GLU A 125 14.68 -2.00 10.65
C GLU A 125 13.42 -2.80 10.34
N LEU A 126 12.26 -2.39 10.89
CA LEU A 126 10.97 -3.02 10.60
C LEU A 126 10.64 -2.91 9.11
N PHE A 127 10.90 -1.75 8.49
CA PHE A 127 10.70 -1.56 7.06
C PHE A 127 11.55 -2.54 6.24
N ARG A 128 12.86 -2.64 6.50
CA ARG A 128 13.75 -3.57 5.80
C ARG A 128 13.31 -5.01 5.95
N GLN A 129 12.88 -5.42 7.15
CA GLN A 129 12.36 -6.76 7.40
C GLN A 129 11.07 -7.03 6.61
N CYS A 130 10.09 -6.13 6.67
CA CYS A 130 8.84 -6.26 5.93
C CYS A 130 9.09 -6.25 4.41
N TYR A 131 10.02 -5.44 3.94
CA TYR A 131 10.42 -5.38 2.53
C TYR A 131 11.02 -6.72 2.07
N SER A 132 11.87 -7.34 2.90
CA SER A 132 12.42 -8.68 2.64
C SER A 132 11.31 -9.73 2.51
N VAL A 133 10.30 -9.71 3.40
CA VAL A 133 9.15 -10.62 3.33
C VAL A 133 8.36 -10.42 2.04
N VAL A 134 8.02 -9.18 1.69
CA VAL A 134 7.27 -8.88 0.45
C VAL A 134 8.07 -9.29 -0.78
N HIS A 135 9.37 -9.01 -0.83
CA HIS A 135 10.25 -9.43 -1.91
C HIS A 135 10.39 -10.95 -2.03
N GLY A 136 10.39 -11.67 -0.90
CA GLY A 136 10.36 -13.13 -0.86
C GLY A 136 9.15 -13.71 -1.58
N VAL A 137 7.99 -13.03 -1.44
CA VAL A 137 6.71 -13.45 -2.03
C VAL A 137 6.51 -12.95 -3.47
N GLN A 138 6.67 -11.65 -3.71
CA GLN A 138 6.25 -11.00 -4.96
C GLN A 138 7.40 -10.71 -5.94
N LYS A 139 8.66 -10.80 -5.48
CA LYS A 139 9.89 -10.51 -6.26
C LYS A 139 9.99 -9.06 -6.76
N THR A 140 8.98 -8.22 -6.52
CA THR A 140 8.93 -6.82 -6.95
C THR A 140 8.07 -5.99 -5.98
N GLY A 141 8.26 -4.69 -5.99
CA GLY A 141 7.49 -3.72 -5.20
C GLY A 141 8.38 -2.61 -4.65
N SER A 142 7.83 -1.43 -4.50
CA SER A 142 8.55 -0.26 -3.97
C SER A 142 8.57 -0.17 -2.45
N GLY A 143 7.68 -0.91 -1.78
CA GLY A 143 7.50 -0.81 -0.33
C GLY A 143 6.76 0.44 0.15
N CYS A 144 6.18 1.27 -0.73
CA CYS A 144 5.44 2.48 -0.33
C CYS A 144 4.32 2.16 0.66
N ASP A 145 3.53 1.10 0.40
CA ASP A 145 2.46 0.66 1.30
C ASP A 145 2.98 0.20 2.67
N LEU A 146 4.12 -0.50 2.68
CA LEU A 146 4.79 -0.90 3.93
C LEU A 146 5.20 0.33 4.74
N ALA A 147 5.82 1.30 4.07
CA ALA A 147 6.25 2.52 4.72
C ALA A 147 5.07 3.30 5.31
N ALA A 148 3.99 3.49 4.54
CA ALA A 148 2.80 4.15 5.04
C ALA A 148 2.22 3.40 6.26
N SER A 149 2.09 2.08 6.20
CA SER A 149 1.60 1.27 7.32
C SER A 149 2.50 1.35 8.57
N ILE A 150 3.81 1.43 8.41
CA ILE A 150 4.77 1.50 9.54
C ILE A 150 4.80 2.88 10.18
N TYR A 151 4.91 3.93 9.37
CA TYR A 151 5.19 5.28 9.86
C TYR A 151 3.93 6.09 10.20
N GLY A 152 2.81 5.83 9.51
CA GLY A 152 1.62 6.70 9.54
C GLY A 152 1.86 8.04 8.83
N GLY A 153 0.80 8.78 8.59
CA GLY A 153 0.83 10.06 7.89
C GLY A 153 1.06 9.91 6.38
N ILE A 154 1.71 10.89 5.79
CA ILE A 154 2.13 10.86 4.38
C ILE A 154 3.62 10.54 4.32
N ILE A 155 4.00 9.59 3.48
CA ILE A 155 5.36 9.11 3.31
C ILE A 155 5.83 9.45 1.91
N ALA A 156 6.99 10.08 1.78
CA ALA A 156 7.76 10.07 0.56
C ALA A 156 8.62 8.81 0.51
N MET A 157 8.67 8.19 -0.66
CA MET A 157 9.61 7.12 -0.97
C MET A 157 10.66 7.67 -1.91
N GLU A 158 11.90 7.62 -1.51
CA GLU A 158 13.04 7.97 -2.34
C GLU A 158 13.73 6.69 -2.81
N SER A 159 14.20 6.68 -4.04
CA SER A 159 15.00 5.57 -4.58
C SER A 159 16.36 6.08 -4.99
N LYS A 160 17.41 5.46 -4.47
CA LYS A 160 18.79 5.73 -4.85
C LYS A 160 19.52 4.40 -4.99
N ASP A 161 20.16 4.19 -6.15
CA ASP A 161 20.96 2.99 -6.46
C ASP A 161 20.17 1.67 -6.25
N GLY A 162 18.83 1.72 -6.46
CA GLY A 162 17.94 0.56 -6.27
C GLY A 162 17.49 0.33 -4.82
N GLU A 163 17.96 1.13 -3.88
CA GLU A 163 17.49 1.10 -2.49
C GLU A 163 16.34 2.08 -2.29
N TYR A 164 15.29 1.62 -1.61
CA TYR A 164 14.12 2.42 -1.25
C TYR A 164 14.22 2.91 0.18
N THR A 165 14.17 4.23 0.36
CA THR A 165 14.25 4.88 1.67
C THR A 165 12.97 5.66 1.95
N PRO A 166 12.15 5.24 2.93
CA PRO A 166 10.96 5.98 3.32
C PRO A 166 11.30 7.17 4.21
N ARG A 167 10.65 8.30 3.94
CA ARG A 167 10.69 9.51 4.78
C ARG A 167 9.26 9.99 5.05
N LYS A 168 8.90 10.15 6.33
CA LYS A 168 7.62 10.77 6.69
C LYS A 168 7.68 12.25 6.35
N LEU A 169 6.66 12.76 5.67
CA LEU A 169 6.53 14.18 5.37
C LEU A 169 6.03 14.94 6.61
N ASP A 170 6.60 16.09 6.85
CA ASP A 170 6.17 17.00 7.90
C ASP A 170 5.14 17.99 7.33
N CYS A 171 3.92 17.49 7.09
CA CYS A 171 2.85 18.29 6.52
C CYS A 171 2.19 19.14 7.60
N PRO A 172 1.92 20.44 7.34
CA PRO A 172 1.27 21.35 8.31
C PRO A 172 -0.14 20.86 8.71
N SER A 173 -0.80 20.13 7.83
CA SER A 173 -2.09 19.48 8.05
C SER A 173 -2.21 18.25 7.14
N LEU A 174 -3.12 17.35 7.45
CA LEU A 174 -3.44 16.22 6.58
C LEU A 174 -4.62 16.62 5.67
N PRO A 175 -4.52 16.38 4.34
CA PRO A 175 -5.61 16.70 3.44
C PRO A 175 -6.80 15.77 3.64
N GLU A 176 -7.99 16.28 3.33
CA GLU A 176 -9.17 15.44 3.19
C GLU A 176 -9.11 14.66 1.89
N ILE A 177 -9.49 13.40 1.96
CA ILE A 177 -9.52 12.48 0.82
C ILE A 177 -10.83 11.68 0.83
N ASP A 178 -11.26 11.26 -0.35
CA ASP A 178 -12.33 10.28 -0.49
C ASP A 178 -11.91 9.19 -1.47
N LEU A 179 -12.46 7.98 -1.31
CA LEU A 179 -12.04 6.81 -2.06
C LEU A 179 -13.25 6.08 -2.64
N TYR A 180 -13.15 5.73 -3.91
CA TYR A 180 -14.16 4.98 -4.64
C TYR A 180 -13.57 3.74 -5.29
N TYR A 181 -14.18 2.59 -5.06
CA TYR A 181 -13.80 1.31 -5.66
C TYR A 181 -14.63 1.04 -6.92
N CYS A 182 -13.96 0.69 -8.01
CA CYS A 182 -14.62 0.45 -9.31
C CYS A 182 -15.36 -0.89 -9.42
N GLY A 183 -15.20 -1.79 -8.43
CA GLY A 183 -15.88 -3.09 -8.40
C GLY A 183 -15.03 -4.27 -8.85
N TYR A 184 -13.85 -4.04 -9.42
CA TYR A 184 -12.91 -5.08 -9.87
C TYR A 184 -11.45 -4.64 -9.66
N LYS A 185 -10.54 -5.61 -9.75
CA LYS A 185 -9.10 -5.37 -9.58
C LYS A 185 -8.29 -6.39 -10.37
N MET A 186 -7.41 -5.92 -11.24
CA MET A 186 -6.34 -6.73 -11.79
C MET A 186 -5.19 -6.83 -10.79
N LYS A 187 -4.54 -7.99 -10.71
CA LYS A 187 -3.40 -8.15 -9.80
C LYS A 187 -2.21 -7.28 -10.21
N THR A 188 -1.62 -6.57 -9.26
CA THR A 188 -0.50 -5.66 -9.51
C THR A 188 0.63 -6.25 -10.37
N PRO A 189 1.10 -7.51 -10.15
CA PRO A 189 2.11 -8.09 -11.03
C PRO A 189 1.67 -8.27 -12.48
N GLU A 190 0.37 -8.53 -12.72
CA GLU A 190 -0.19 -8.67 -14.07
C GLU A 190 -0.21 -7.32 -14.79
N VAL A 191 -0.62 -6.25 -14.08
CA VAL A 191 -0.59 -4.87 -14.64
C VAL A 191 0.83 -4.45 -14.97
N ILE A 192 1.80 -4.68 -14.06
CA ILE A 192 3.21 -4.38 -14.29
C ILE A 192 3.74 -5.13 -15.52
N ALA A 193 3.40 -6.42 -15.67
CA ALA A 193 3.81 -7.22 -16.83
C ALA A 193 3.25 -6.67 -18.15
N LEU A 194 1.98 -6.22 -18.16
CA LEU A 194 1.36 -5.56 -19.32
C LEU A 194 2.08 -4.25 -19.70
N VAL A 195 2.37 -3.41 -18.71
CA VAL A 195 3.10 -2.15 -18.93
C VAL A 195 4.51 -2.43 -19.44
N ASN A 196 5.24 -3.37 -18.85
CA ASN A 196 6.58 -3.75 -19.29
C ASN A 196 6.58 -4.25 -20.74
N LYS A 197 5.60 -5.05 -21.14
CA LYS A 197 5.44 -5.50 -22.53
C LYS A 197 5.27 -4.34 -23.50
N LYS A 198 4.43 -3.35 -23.15
CA LYS A 198 4.24 -2.12 -23.95
C LYS A 198 5.54 -1.29 -24.01
N ALA A 199 6.22 -1.13 -22.88
CA ALA A 199 7.48 -0.40 -22.80
C ALA A 199 8.60 -1.04 -23.64
N GLN A 200 8.65 -2.36 -23.72
CA GLN A 200 9.58 -3.07 -24.61
C GLN A 200 9.28 -2.84 -26.09
N ALA A 201 8.02 -2.65 -26.46
CA ALA A 201 7.63 -2.38 -27.86
C ALA A 201 7.87 -0.91 -28.27
N GLU A 202 7.81 0.04 -27.33
CA GLU A 202 7.95 1.48 -27.58
C GLU A 202 8.93 2.13 -26.55
N PRO A 203 10.21 1.71 -26.49
CA PRO A 203 11.12 2.04 -25.38
C PRO A 203 11.36 3.56 -25.23
N GLU A 204 11.53 4.30 -26.31
CA GLU A 204 11.75 5.76 -26.24
C GLU A 204 10.54 6.52 -25.71
N LYS A 205 9.34 6.11 -26.10
CA LYS A 205 8.08 6.70 -25.64
C LYS A 205 7.93 6.48 -24.13
N TYR A 206 8.13 5.26 -23.66
CA TYR A 206 7.98 4.93 -22.25
C TYR A 206 9.10 5.54 -21.39
N ALA A 207 10.33 5.65 -21.89
CA ALA A 207 11.40 6.37 -21.21
C ALA A 207 11.03 7.84 -20.96
N LYS A 208 10.51 8.55 -21.98
CA LYS A 208 10.01 9.92 -21.84
C LYS A 208 8.83 10.01 -20.88
N LEU A 209 7.89 9.06 -20.96
CA LEU A 209 6.73 9.02 -20.07
C LEU A 209 7.16 8.89 -18.61
N TYR A 210 8.08 7.97 -18.30
CA TYR A 210 8.62 7.83 -16.93
C TYR A 210 9.37 9.09 -16.46
N GLN A 211 10.07 9.80 -17.35
CA GLN A 211 10.69 11.09 -16.99
C GLN A 211 9.64 12.13 -16.57
N TYR A 212 8.54 12.25 -17.32
CA TYR A 212 7.44 13.16 -16.94
C TYR A 212 6.76 12.71 -15.65
N MET A 213 6.51 11.40 -15.48
CA MET A 213 5.96 10.86 -14.22
C MET A 213 6.87 11.20 -13.03
N THR A 214 8.19 11.06 -13.18
CA THR A 214 9.19 11.41 -12.16
C THR A 214 9.11 12.90 -11.77
N GLN A 215 9.03 13.79 -12.75
CA GLN A 215 8.93 15.23 -12.49
C GLN A 215 7.63 15.59 -11.76
N VAL A 216 6.49 15.05 -12.21
CA VAL A 216 5.20 15.31 -11.57
C VAL A 216 5.16 14.71 -10.16
N ALA A 217 5.67 13.48 -9.97
CA ALA A 217 5.72 12.84 -8.67
C ALA A 217 6.59 13.61 -7.67
N GLY A 218 7.80 14.04 -8.09
CA GLY A 218 8.69 14.85 -7.25
C GLY A 218 8.07 16.19 -6.87
N SER A 219 7.42 16.87 -7.81
CA SER A 219 6.68 18.12 -7.54
C SER A 219 5.52 17.87 -6.56
N THR A 220 4.80 16.75 -6.72
CA THR A 220 3.70 16.39 -5.82
C THR A 220 4.19 16.16 -4.39
N VAL A 221 5.29 15.43 -4.20
CA VAL A 221 5.91 15.25 -2.88
C VAL A 221 6.22 16.59 -2.23
N THR A 222 6.85 17.50 -2.98
CA THR A 222 7.22 18.84 -2.47
C THR A 222 6.00 19.66 -2.04
N VAL A 223 4.95 19.71 -2.86
CA VAL A 223 3.78 20.53 -2.54
C VAL A 223 2.91 19.92 -1.44
N LEU A 224 2.89 18.58 -1.29
CA LEU A 224 2.25 17.91 -0.16
C LEU A 224 2.95 18.27 1.16
N GLU A 225 4.29 18.28 1.18
CA GLU A 225 5.07 18.68 2.36
C GLU A 225 4.86 20.15 2.72
N GLN A 226 4.61 21.01 1.74
CA GLN A 226 4.28 22.43 1.95
C GLN A 226 2.81 22.65 2.38
N GLY A 227 1.95 21.64 2.34
CA GLY A 227 0.51 21.76 2.60
C GLY A 227 -0.27 22.50 1.50
N ASN A 228 0.30 22.63 0.30
CA ASN A 228 -0.37 23.26 -0.83
C ASN A 228 -1.24 22.25 -1.60
N PHE A 229 -2.43 21.99 -1.03
CA PHE A 229 -3.31 20.95 -1.57
C PHE A 229 -4.00 21.31 -2.88
N GLU A 230 -4.20 22.60 -3.18
CA GLU A 230 -4.71 23.03 -4.49
C GLU A 230 -3.72 22.67 -5.61
N LEU A 231 -2.44 22.97 -5.40
CA LEU A 231 -1.41 22.62 -6.37
C LEU A 231 -1.21 21.08 -6.43
N ALA A 232 -1.31 20.39 -5.31
CA ALA A 232 -1.28 18.92 -5.27
C ALA A 232 -2.42 18.30 -6.09
N GLY A 233 -3.64 18.86 -6.01
CA GLY A 233 -4.79 18.44 -6.80
C GLY A 233 -4.56 18.61 -8.30
N ASN A 234 -4.00 19.74 -8.72
CA ASN A 234 -3.60 19.96 -10.11
C ASN A 234 -2.56 18.94 -10.60
N LEU A 235 -1.60 18.58 -9.73
CA LEU A 235 -0.59 17.58 -10.04
C LEU A 235 -1.18 16.16 -10.08
N PHE A 236 -2.20 15.85 -9.26
CA PHE A 236 -2.96 14.60 -9.36
C PHE A 236 -3.59 14.44 -10.74
N GLY A 237 -4.23 15.51 -11.27
CA GLY A 237 -4.79 15.51 -12.61
C GLY A 237 -3.73 15.27 -13.70
N LYS A 238 -2.55 15.91 -13.57
CA LYS A 238 -1.44 15.66 -14.50
C LYS A 238 -0.92 14.23 -14.40
N TYR A 239 -0.79 13.69 -13.19
CA TYR A 239 -0.34 12.31 -13.00
C TYR A 239 -1.34 11.31 -13.56
N GLN A 240 -2.65 11.56 -13.41
CA GLN A 240 -3.72 10.78 -14.01
C GLN A 240 -3.60 10.71 -15.54
N MET A 241 -3.35 11.84 -16.21
CA MET A 241 -3.11 11.85 -17.66
C MET A 241 -1.91 10.97 -18.06
N LEU A 242 -0.86 10.94 -17.24
CA LEU A 242 0.30 10.08 -17.48
C LEU A 242 -0.04 8.59 -17.25
N MET A 243 -0.89 8.27 -16.27
CA MET A 243 -1.41 6.90 -16.06
C MET A 243 -2.29 6.44 -17.25
N GLU A 244 -3.07 7.34 -17.85
CA GLU A 244 -3.81 7.06 -19.08
C GLU A 244 -2.86 6.76 -20.26
N GLN A 245 -1.82 7.56 -20.45
CA GLN A 245 -0.80 7.35 -21.47
C GLN A 245 0.01 6.06 -21.23
N LEU A 246 0.22 5.68 -19.98
CA LEU A 246 0.82 4.41 -19.58
C LEU A 246 -0.06 3.22 -20.00
N GLY A 247 -1.36 3.46 -20.19
CA GLY A 247 -2.35 2.48 -20.61
C GLY A 247 -2.86 1.60 -19.47
N VAL A 248 -2.98 2.18 -18.27
CA VAL A 248 -3.49 1.51 -17.05
C VAL A 248 -4.82 2.11 -16.56
N CYS A 249 -5.42 2.99 -17.33
CA CYS A 249 -6.75 3.56 -17.11
C CYS A 249 -7.72 3.00 -18.15
N ASP A 250 -8.70 2.25 -17.72
CA ASP A 250 -9.83 1.82 -18.56
C ASP A 250 -10.98 2.83 -18.54
N ASP A 251 -12.04 2.58 -19.32
CA ASP A 251 -13.17 3.51 -19.47
C ASP A 251 -13.89 3.75 -18.13
N THR A 252 -13.99 2.73 -17.27
CA THR A 252 -14.63 2.85 -15.95
C THR A 252 -13.83 3.78 -15.04
N LEU A 253 -12.53 3.57 -14.92
CA LEU A 253 -11.66 4.43 -14.12
C LEU A 253 -11.64 5.86 -14.66
N LYS A 254 -11.66 6.02 -15.98
CA LYS A 254 -11.72 7.34 -16.65
C LYS A 254 -13.00 8.07 -16.33
N ASP A 255 -14.15 7.39 -16.38
CA ASP A 255 -15.47 7.95 -16.00
C ASP A 255 -15.47 8.42 -14.54
N MET A 256 -14.99 7.57 -13.62
CA MET A 256 -14.88 7.90 -12.20
C MET A 256 -14.02 9.14 -11.96
N VAL A 257 -12.81 9.17 -12.52
CA VAL A 257 -11.91 10.31 -12.38
C VAL A 257 -12.51 11.58 -12.95
N THR A 258 -13.12 11.52 -14.15
CA THR A 258 -13.75 12.66 -14.79
C THR A 258 -14.89 13.24 -13.97
N LYS A 259 -15.75 12.38 -13.40
CA LYS A 259 -16.84 12.81 -12.53
C LYS A 259 -16.34 13.49 -11.26
N LEU A 260 -15.29 12.92 -10.62
CA LEU A 260 -14.69 13.52 -9.43
C LEU A 260 -14.01 14.86 -9.73
N GLN A 261 -13.24 14.96 -10.82
CA GLN A 261 -12.55 16.19 -11.18
C GLN A 261 -13.51 17.34 -11.55
N ASN A 262 -14.74 17.04 -11.96
CA ASN A 262 -15.79 18.03 -12.24
C ASN A 262 -16.59 18.44 -11.00
N ASP A 263 -16.37 17.84 -9.84
CA ASP A 263 -17.05 18.20 -8.59
C ASP A 263 -16.29 19.34 -7.89
N ALA A 264 -17.03 20.38 -7.49
CA ALA A 264 -16.44 21.59 -6.89
C ALA A 264 -15.80 21.38 -5.50
N GLY A 265 -16.10 20.27 -4.83
CA GLY A 265 -15.46 19.86 -3.55
C GLY A 265 -14.12 19.14 -3.74
N VAL A 266 -13.74 18.83 -4.98
CA VAL A 266 -12.55 18.04 -5.33
C VAL A 266 -11.46 18.92 -5.92
N LEU A 267 -10.30 18.94 -5.30
CA LEU A 267 -9.11 19.65 -5.78
C LEU A 267 -8.40 18.90 -6.92
N GLY A 268 -8.55 17.57 -6.95
CA GLY A 268 -8.02 16.69 -7.98
C GLY A 268 -8.33 15.23 -7.69
N ALA A 269 -8.32 14.39 -8.71
CA ALA A 269 -8.59 12.96 -8.59
C ALA A 269 -7.71 12.15 -9.52
N LYS A 270 -7.36 10.94 -9.10
CA LYS A 270 -6.54 10.01 -9.87
C LYS A 270 -6.74 8.56 -9.40
N ILE A 271 -6.31 7.62 -10.22
CA ILE A 271 -6.17 6.22 -9.81
C ILE A 271 -5.19 6.12 -8.64
N SER A 272 -5.52 5.33 -7.62
CA SER A 272 -4.61 4.96 -6.53
C SER A 272 -4.26 3.48 -6.66
N GLY A 273 -2.99 3.18 -6.95
CA GLY A 273 -2.49 1.82 -7.18
C GLY A 273 -2.10 1.55 -8.64
N SER A 274 -2.07 0.28 -9.03
CA SER A 274 -1.53 -0.13 -10.34
C SER A 274 -2.41 0.21 -11.55
N GLY A 275 -3.68 0.53 -11.34
CA GLY A 275 -4.66 0.74 -12.41
C GLY A 275 -5.25 -0.58 -12.96
N LEU A 276 -6.04 -0.48 -14.04
CA LEU A 276 -6.85 -1.57 -14.61
C LEU A 276 -7.76 -2.22 -13.56
N GLY A 277 -8.52 -1.35 -12.87
CA GLY A 277 -9.34 -1.64 -11.71
C GLY A 277 -8.82 -0.95 -10.45
N ASP A 278 -9.29 -1.42 -9.28
CA ASP A 278 -8.96 -0.90 -7.96
C ASP A 278 -9.69 0.41 -7.62
N CYS A 279 -9.01 1.40 -7.07
CA CYS A 279 -9.65 2.59 -6.54
C CYS A 279 -9.26 3.87 -7.29
N VAL A 280 -10.19 4.83 -7.28
CA VAL A 280 -9.94 6.23 -7.59
C VAL A 280 -9.98 7.03 -6.29
N LEU A 281 -8.95 7.82 -6.07
CA LEU A 281 -8.77 8.71 -4.93
C LEU A 281 -9.07 10.14 -5.36
N SER A 282 -9.88 10.87 -4.59
CA SER A 282 -10.00 12.32 -4.67
C SER A 282 -9.22 13.00 -3.54
N LEU A 283 -8.59 14.10 -3.86
CA LEU A 283 -8.10 15.09 -2.90
C LEU A 283 -9.20 16.14 -2.74
N GLY A 284 -9.74 16.28 -1.52
CA GLY A 284 -11.00 16.92 -1.24
C GLY A 284 -12.19 15.95 -1.29
N ILE A 285 -13.28 16.36 -0.66
CA ILE A 285 -14.51 15.56 -0.52
C ILE A 285 -15.53 16.03 -1.56
N PRO A 286 -16.01 15.16 -2.45
CA PRO A 286 -16.99 15.54 -3.45
C PRO A 286 -18.32 15.95 -2.79
N GLN A 287 -18.97 16.98 -3.34
CA GLN A 287 -20.28 17.45 -2.87
C GLN A 287 -21.38 16.40 -3.11
N LYS A 288 -21.19 15.57 -4.13
CA LYS A 288 -22.09 14.45 -4.45
C LYS A 288 -21.31 13.15 -4.56
N LYS A 289 -21.79 12.10 -3.88
CA LYS A 289 -21.20 10.77 -4.03
C LYS A 289 -21.33 10.27 -5.48
N LEU A 290 -20.32 9.55 -5.95
CA LEU A 290 -20.39 8.87 -7.24
C LEU A 290 -21.45 7.76 -7.18
N GLU A 291 -22.50 7.90 -7.95
CA GLU A 291 -23.51 6.85 -8.11
C GLU A 291 -22.94 5.66 -8.86
N GLY A 292 -23.32 4.45 -8.44
CA GLY A 292 -22.90 3.19 -9.06
C GLY A 292 -21.53 2.66 -8.62
N TYR A 293 -20.78 3.39 -7.76
CA TYR A 293 -19.50 2.97 -7.24
C TYR A 293 -19.49 2.90 -5.71
N LEU A 294 -18.72 1.95 -5.17
CA LEU A 294 -18.58 1.79 -3.72
C LEU A 294 -17.70 2.91 -3.15
N ASN A 295 -18.31 3.82 -2.39
CA ASN A 295 -17.55 4.78 -1.60
C ASN A 295 -16.97 4.10 -0.36
N ILE A 296 -15.67 4.24 -0.14
CA ILE A 296 -14.96 3.71 1.02
C ILE A 296 -14.51 4.90 1.86
N PRO A 297 -15.24 5.25 2.92
CA PRO A 297 -14.89 6.40 3.75
C PRO A 297 -13.57 6.10 4.49
N VAL A 298 -12.57 6.92 4.22
CA VAL A 298 -11.23 6.85 4.84
C VAL A 298 -10.72 8.23 5.17
N LYS A 299 -9.85 8.31 6.18
CA LYS A 299 -9.11 9.52 6.52
C LYS A 299 -7.62 9.19 6.61
N ILE A 300 -6.76 10.13 6.24
CA ILE A 300 -5.33 9.98 6.49
C ILE A 300 -5.09 9.99 8.00
N THR A 301 -4.28 9.08 8.50
CA THR A 301 -3.98 8.94 9.93
C THR A 301 -2.48 9.01 10.19
N ASP A 302 -2.08 9.77 11.20
CA ASP A 302 -0.69 9.82 11.67
C ASP A 302 -0.27 8.58 12.47
N ARG A 303 -1.25 7.74 12.84
CA ARG A 303 -1.01 6.54 13.62
C ARG A 303 -0.54 5.39 12.72
N GLY A 304 0.75 5.14 12.68
CA GLY A 304 1.35 3.97 12.05
C GLY A 304 1.11 2.66 12.81
N ALA A 305 1.91 1.65 12.51
CA ALA A 305 1.86 0.37 13.23
C ALA A 305 2.17 0.55 14.71
N CYS A 306 1.42 -0.15 15.56
CA CYS A 306 1.56 -0.04 17.01
C CYS A 306 1.08 -1.32 17.75
N PRO A 307 1.57 -1.56 18.98
CA PRO A 307 0.94 -2.48 19.91
C PRO A 307 -0.50 -2.04 20.24
N CYS A 308 -1.38 -3.01 20.59
CA CYS A 308 -2.76 -2.79 21.01
C CYS A 308 -2.95 -3.16 22.48
#